data_079bf810f41988c923c63240a93172c6
#
_entry.id   079bf810f41988c923c63240a93172c6
#
_cell.length_a   1.000
_cell.length_b   1.000
_cell.length_c   1.000
_cell.angle_alpha   90.00
_cell.angle_beta   90.00
_cell.angle_gamma   90.00
#
_symmetry.space_group_name_H-M   'P 1'
#
loop_
_entity.id
_entity.type
_entity.pdbx_description
1 polymer ?
#
loop_
_entity_poly.entity_id
_entity_poly.type
_entity_poly.pdbx_seq_one_letter_code
_entity_poly.pdbx_strand_id
1 'polypeptide(L)'
;DSERVFNPLPLFHMNALAVTATGLMVIGGCLITPDRFHPGSWWQDLAETRATIFHYLGVVPPMLLNAPASENDKNHNVRFGFGAGVDPKHHAVFEERFGLSLTECWGMTETGRIFGDVEEPRKVGTRAFGKPTAELQARVVDENDNDVPPGTDGQMILRHSAENPRLGFFSAYYKDDAATEEAWKGGWFHTGDTVRMDESGMMYFVDRSKNI
;
A
#
# COMPACT_ATOMS: atom_id res chain seq x y z
N ASP A 1 -1.88 -4.34 -25.17
CA ASP A 1 -3.00 -4.87 -24.38
C ASP A 1 -3.17 -4.01 -23.14
N SER A 2 -4.41 -3.64 -22.83
CA SER A 2 -4.72 -2.81 -21.68
C SER A 2 -4.59 -3.59 -20.37
N GLU A 3 -4.16 -2.92 -19.27
CA GLU A 3 -4.11 -3.54 -17.95
C GLU A 3 -5.49 -3.99 -17.49
N ARG A 4 -5.54 -5.14 -16.82
CA ARG A 4 -6.73 -5.75 -16.27
C ARG A 4 -6.51 -6.00 -14.79
N VAL A 5 -7.10 -5.14 -13.96
CA VAL A 5 -6.85 -5.17 -12.51
C VAL A 5 -8.02 -5.82 -11.78
N PHE A 6 -7.73 -6.91 -11.10
CA PHE A 6 -8.68 -7.60 -10.22
C PHE A 6 -8.59 -7.00 -8.82
N ASN A 7 -9.66 -6.33 -8.39
CA ASN A 7 -9.71 -5.68 -7.09
C ASN A 7 -10.94 -6.12 -6.30
N PRO A 8 -10.75 -6.98 -5.27
CA PRO A 8 -11.84 -7.47 -4.42
C PRO A 8 -12.22 -6.50 -3.30
N LEU A 9 -11.55 -5.35 -3.23
CA LEU A 9 -11.80 -4.36 -2.18
C LEU A 9 -13.02 -3.51 -2.52
N PRO A 10 -13.81 -3.10 -1.51
CA PRO A 10 -14.98 -2.25 -1.75
C PRO A 10 -14.61 -0.93 -2.40
N LEU A 11 -15.43 -0.48 -3.36
CA LEU A 11 -15.20 0.77 -4.12
C LEU A 11 -15.24 2.04 -3.26
N PHE A 12 -15.72 1.99 -2.03
CA PHE A 12 -15.65 3.13 -1.12
C PHE A 12 -14.26 3.32 -0.48
N HIS A 13 -13.37 2.33 -0.58
CA HIS A 13 -11.98 2.47 -0.15
C HIS A 13 -11.14 3.19 -1.18
N MET A 14 -10.21 4.04 -0.71
CA MET A 14 -9.27 4.76 -1.55
C MET A 14 -8.51 3.84 -2.51
N ASN A 15 -8.06 2.67 -2.06
CA ASN A 15 -7.36 1.71 -2.91
C ASN A 15 -8.18 1.32 -4.14
N ALA A 16 -9.47 0.97 -3.97
CA ALA A 16 -10.29 0.52 -5.09
C ALA A 16 -10.75 1.68 -5.98
N LEU A 17 -11.19 2.79 -5.40
CA LEU A 17 -11.71 3.93 -6.17
C LEU A 17 -10.60 4.83 -6.71
N ALA A 18 -9.81 5.44 -5.82
CA ALA A 18 -8.88 6.48 -6.22
C ALA A 18 -7.63 5.89 -6.91
N VAL A 19 -7.10 4.77 -6.43
CA VAL A 19 -5.91 4.16 -7.01
C VAL A 19 -6.27 3.35 -8.26
N THR A 20 -7.15 2.36 -8.10
CA THR A 20 -7.41 1.40 -9.17
C THR A 20 -8.34 1.97 -10.23
N ALA A 21 -9.57 2.36 -9.87
CA ALA A 21 -10.55 2.79 -10.85
C ALA A 21 -10.09 4.05 -11.59
N THR A 22 -9.64 5.08 -10.86
CA THR A 22 -9.15 6.32 -11.48
C THR A 22 -7.89 6.08 -12.31
N GLY A 23 -6.93 5.29 -11.81
CA GLY A 23 -5.73 4.94 -12.57
C GLY A 23 -6.06 4.23 -13.88
N LEU A 24 -7.00 3.27 -13.85
CA LEU A 24 -7.43 2.56 -15.06
C LEU A 24 -8.18 3.45 -16.05
N MET A 25 -8.97 4.43 -15.56
CA MET A 25 -9.60 5.43 -16.44
C MET A 25 -8.57 6.23 -17.23
N VAL A 26 -7.44 6.60 -16.58
CA VAL A 26 -6.38 7.37 -17.23
C VAL A 26 -5.66 6.58 -18.32
N ILE A 27 -5.40 5.29 -18.09
CA ILE A 27 -4.65 4.43 -19.02
C ILE A 27 -5.53 3.60 -19.96
N GLY A 28 -6.86 3.70 -19.85
CA GLY A 28 -7.78 2.90 -20.66
C GLY A 28 -7.78 1.42 -20.30
N GLY A 29 -7.56 1.08 -19.02
CA GLY A 29 -7.54 -0.27 -18.51
C GLY A 29 -8.92 -0.83 -18.16
N CYS A 30 -8.96 -2.06 -17.65
CA CYS A 30 -10.16 -2.78 -17.23
C CYS A 30 -10.14 -3.04 -15.73
N LEU A 31 -11.16 -2.58 -15.02
CA LEU A 31 -11.38 -2.94 -13.62
C LEU A 31 -12.28 -4.18 -13.54
N ILE A 32 -11.84 -5.17 -12.79
CA ILE A 32 -12.56 -6.41 -12.47
C ILE A 32 -12.87 -6.39 -10.98
N THR A 33 -14.15 -6.31 -10.64
CA THR A 33 -14.62 -6.30 -9.24
C THR A 33 -15.48 -7.53 -8.99
N PRO A 34 -15.00 -8.52 -8.23
CA PRO A 34 -15.86 -9.58 -7.74
C PRO A 34 -16.81 -9.04 -6.67
N ASP A 35 -17.87 -9.79 -6.36
CA ASP A 35 -18.79 -9.46 -5.27
C ASP A 35 -18.10 -9.41 -3.90
N ARG A 36 -17.08 -10.26 -3.70
CA ARG A 36 -16.25 -10.35 -2.50
C ARG A 36 -14.99 -11.17 -2.78
N PHE A 37 -14.11 -11.27 -1.81
CA PHE A 37 -12.96 -12.16 -1.85
C PHE A 37 -13.38 -13.64 -1.68
N HIS A 38 -13.01 -14.48 -2.66
CA HIS A 38 -13.26 -15.92 -2.66
C HIS A 38 -11.94 -16.71 -2.76
N PRO A 39 -11.38 -17.19 -1.64
CA PRO A 39 -10.09 -17.90 -1.69
C PRO A 39 -10.13 -19.16 -2.56
N GLY A 40 -11.27 -19.88 -2.60
CA GLY A 40 -11.40 -21.15 -3.31
C GLY A 40 -11.46 -21.02 -4.83
N SER A 41 -11.92 -19.91 -5.38
CA SER A 41 -11.97 -19.63 -6.82
C SER A 41 -10.94 -18.62 -7.30
N TRP A 42 -10.12 -18.07 -6.40
CA TRP A 42 -9.22 -16.96 -6.66
C TRP A 42 -8.40 -17.11 -7.94
N TRP A 43 -7.67 -18.21 -8.07
CA TRP A 43 -6.80 -18.44 -9.23
C TRP A 43 -7.58 -18.69 -10.51
N GLN A 44 -8.73 -19.38 -10.41
CA GLN A 44 -9.65 -19.55 -11.54
C GLN A 44 -10.21 -18.19 -12.00
N ASP A 45 -10.68 -17.34 -11.09
CA ASP A 45 -11.23 -16.04 -11.40
C ASP A 45 -10.18 -15.13 -12.07
N LEU A 46 -8.93 -15.15 -11.59
CA LEU A 46 -7.82 -14.41 -12.19
C LEU A 46 -7.50 -14.92 -13.60
N ALA A 47 -7.50 -16.23 -13.83
CA ALA A 47 -7.26 -16.83 -15.13
C ALA A 47 -8.38 -16.52 -16.13
N GLU A 48 -9.65 -16.74 -15.76
CA GLU A 48 -10.83 -16.53 -16.60
C GLU A 48 -10.99 -15.04 -16.98
N THR A 49 -10.73 -14.14 -16.05
CA THR A 49 -10.79 -12.69 -16.28
C THR A 49 -9.54 -12.16 -16.98
N ARG A 50 -8.51 -12.99 -17.16
CA ARG A 50 -7.21 -12.59 -17.72
C ARG A 50 -6.60 -11.41 -16.97
N ALA A 51 -6.73 -11.40 -15.65
CA ALA A 51 -6.17 -10.36 -14.81
C ALA A 51 -4.65 -10.28 -14.94
N THR A 52 -4.11 -9.07 -15.02
CA THR A 52 -2.65 -8.81 -15.11
C THR A 52 -2.09 -8.31 -13.78
N ILE A 53 -2.94 -7.79 -12.92
CA ILE A 53 -2.63 -7.28 -11.59
C ILE A 53 -3.79 -7.65 -10.66
N PHE A 54 -3.51 -7.93 -9.40
CA PHE A 54 -4.55 -7.96 -8.37
C PHE A 54 -4.21 -7.08 -7.17
N HIS A 55 -5.24 -6.64 -6.47
CA HIS A 55 -5.07 -5.96 -5.18
C HIS A 55 -5.28 -6.92 -4.01
N TYR A 56 -4.50 -6.73 -2.93
CA TYR A 56 -4.60 -7.53 -1.72
C TYR A 56 -4.51 -6.68 -0.46
N LEU A 57 -4.95 -7.25 0.64
CA LEU A 57 -4.63 -6.86 2.01
C LEU A 57 -3.86 -8.00 2.67
N GLY A 58 -3.14 -7.72 3.73
CA GLY A 58 -2.26 -8.68 4.40
C GLY A 58 -2.88 -10.01 4.82
N VAL A 59 -4.22 -10.07 4.90
CA VAL A 59 -4.96 -11.32 5.18
C VAL A 59 -5.08 -12.24 3.96
N VAL A 60 -4.94 -11.73 2.74
CA VAL A 60 -5.12 -12.50 1.49
C VAL A 60 -3.99 -13.51 1.27
N PRO A 61 -2.69 -13.15 1.34
CA PRO A 61 -1.61 -14.10 1.10
C PRO A 61 -1.66 -15.35 1.99
N PRO A 62 -1.82 -15.27 3.32
CA PRO A 62 -1.90 -16.47 4.15
C PRO A 62 -3.15 -17.32 3.85
N MET A 63 -4.28 -16.71 3.48
CA MET A 63 -5.48 -17.47 3.11
C MET A 63 -5.26 -18.28 1.84
N LEU A 64 -4.59 -17.72 0.83
CA LEU A 64 -4.27 -18.43 -0.40
C LEU A 64 -3.17 -19.48 -0.19
N LEU A 65 -2.18 -19.22 0.65
CA LEU A 65 -1.15 -20.19 1.00
C LEU A 65 -1.67 -21.40 1.77
N ASN A 66 -2.75 -21.25 2.54
CA ASN A 66 -3.37 -22.36 3.28
C ASN A 66 -4.14 -23.33 2.39
N ALA A 67 -4.48 -22.98 1.15
CA ALA A 67 -5.08 -23.90 0.22
C ALA A 67 -4.05 -24.95 -0.24
N PRO A 68 -4.47 -26.22 -0.50
CA PRO A 68 -3.57 -27.21 -1.08
C PRO A 68 -2.93 -26.70 -2.37
N ALA A 69 -1.67 -27.07 -2.61
CA ALA A 69 -1.01 -26.75 -3.87
C ALA A 69 -1.72 -27.44 -5.04
N SER A 70 -1.84 -26.73 -6.16
CA SER A 70 -2.50 -27.24 -7.36
C SER A 70 -1.73 -26.83 -8.63
N GLU A 71 -2.01 -27.50 -9.73
CA GLU A 71 -1.49 -27.13 -11.05
C GLU A 71 -1.97 -25.74 -11.52
N ASN A 72 -3.06 -25.22 -10.92
CA ASN A 72 -3.61 -23.91 -11.22
C ASN A 72 -2.88 -22.77 -10.49
N ASP A 73 -2.00 -23.07 -9.54
CA ASP A 73 -1.29 -22.04 -8.75
C ASP A 73 -0.48 -21.05 -9.63
N LYS A 74 -0.04 -21.49 -10.81
CA LYS A 74 0.70 -20.68 -11.78
C LYS A 74 -0.01 -20.51 -13.13
N ASN A 75 -1.25 -20.97 -13.23
CA ASN A 75 -2.04 -20.87 -14.47
C ASN A 75 -2.80 -19.54 -14.54
N HIS A 76 -2.09 -18.43 -14.62
CA HIS A 76 -2.65 -17.08 -14.69
C HIS A 76 -1.72 -16.12 -15.44
N ASN A 77 -2.22 -14.93 -15.80
CA ASN A 77 -1.47 -13.87 -16.47
C ASN A 77 -1.03 -12.74 -15.51
N VAL A 78 -1.19 -12.94 -14.21
CA VAL A 78 -0.84 -11.93 -13.22
C VAL A 78 0.67 -11.74 -13.16
N ARG A 79 1.12 -10.51 -13.26
CA ARG A 79 2.52 -10.11 -13.15
C ARG A 79 2.90 -9.77 -11.71
N PHE A 80 2.01 -9.10 -10.99
CA PHE A 80 2.22 -8.76 -9.58
C PHE A 80 0.89 -8.55 -8.84
N GLY A 81 0.93 -8.77 -7.53
CA GLY A 81 -0.07 -8.28 -6.59
C GLY A 81 0.34 -6.93 -6.02
N PHE A 82 -0.60 -6.02 -5.79
CA PHE A 82 -0.37 -4.70 -5.22
C PHE A 82 -1.21 -4.52 -3.95
N GLY A 83 -0.56 -4.27 -2.82
CA GLY A 83 -1.28 -4.18 -1.56
C GLY A 83 -0.40 -3.83 -0.38
N ALA A 84 -0.91 -4.06 0.82
CA ALA A 84 -0.22 -3.73 2.05
C ALA A 84 -0.39 -4.81 3.13
N GLY A 85 0.64 -4.99 3.95
CA GLY A 85 0.58 -5.75 5.18
C GLY A 85 0.84 -7.25 5.03
N VAL A 86 1.55 -7.69 3.97
CA VAL A 86 1.97 -9.09 3.90
C VAL A 86 2.91 -9.39 5.08
N ASP A 87 2.64 -10.49 5.78
CA ASP A 87 3.54 -10.96 6.83
C ASP A 87 4.88 -11.36 6.20
N PRO A 88 6.03 -10.88 6.71
CA PRO A 88 7.35 -11.20 6.18
C PRO A 88 7.60 -12.67 5.92
N LYS A 89 7.08 -13.55 6.79
CA LYS A 89 7.23 -15.01 6.65
C LYS A 89 6.48 -15.60 5.46
N HIS A 90 5.46 -14.92 4.96
CA HIS A 90 4.64 -15.36 3.84
C HIS A 90 5.05 -14.76 2.50
N HIS A 91 5.79 -13.65 2.50
CA HIS A 91 6.08 -12.89 1.30
C HIS A 91 6.83 -13.70 0.24
N ALA A 92 8.04 -14.17 0.57
CA ALA A 92 8.85 -14.96 -0.37
C ALA A 92 8.19 -16.29 -0.75
N VAL A 93 7.58 -16.97 0.22
CA VAL A 93 6.87 -18.25 -0.02
C VAL A 93 5.70 -18.08 -0.99
N PHE A 94 4.98 -16.96 -0.89
CA PHE A 94 3.90 -16.64 -1.81
C PHE A 94 4.42 -16.41 -3.23
N GLU A 95 5.44 -15.59 -3.38
CA GLU A 95 6.04 -15.30 -4.70
C GLU A 95 6.57 -16.56 -5.38
N GLU A 96 7.26 -17.42 -4.63
CA GLU A 96 7.77 -18.70 -5.14
C GLU A 96 6.64 -19.64 -5.59
N ARG A 97 5.63 -19.81 -4.73
CA ARG A 97 4.52 -20.74 -5.00
C ARG A 97 3.72 -20.32 -6.21
N PHE A 98 3.35 -19.04 -6.29
CA PHE A 98 2.43 -18.56 -7.31
C PHE A 98 3.12 -17.94 -8.53
N GLY A 99 4.44 -17.74 -8.48
CA GLY A 99 5.23 -17.26 -9.63
C GLY A 99 4.98 -15.80 -10.01
N LEU A 100 4.61 -14.97 -9.04
CA LEU A 100 4.36 -13.54 -9.22
C LEU A 100 4.89 -12.74 -8.03
N SER A 101 5.15 -11.46 -8.22
CA SER A 101 5.64 -10.57 -7.18
C SER A 101 4.49 -9.99 -6.33
N LEU A 102 4.71 -9.79 -5.03
CA LEU A 102 3.86 -8.97 -4.19
C LEU A 102 4.54 -7.61 -3.93
N THR A 103 3.96 -6.56 -4.45
CA THR A 103 4.43 -5.19 -4.20
C THR A 103 3.75 -4.64 -2.96
N GLU A 104 4.52 -4.49 -1.89
CA GLU A 104 4.06 -3.83 -0.67
C GLU A 104 3.96 -2.33 -0.89
N CYS A 105 2.86 -1.75 -0.45
CA CYS A 105 2.64 -0.32 -0.52
C CYS A 105 2.15 0.25 0.81
N TRP A 106 2.27 1.55 0.94
CA TRP A 106 1.67 2.35 1.99
C TRP A 106 0.87 3.48 1.36
N GLY A 107 -0.26 3.78 1.95
CA GLY A 107 -1.09 4.92 1.57
C GLY A 107 -2.22 5.13 2.55
N MET A 108 -2.69 6.36 2.68
CA MET A 108 -3.87 6.67 3.46
C MET A 108 -4.69 7.78 2.77
N THR A 109 -5.98 7.82 3.08
CA THR A 109 -6.94 8.73 2.44
C THR A 109 -6.53 10.18 2.58
N GLU A 110 -6.02 10.55 3.74
CA GLU A 110 -5.63 11.91 4.09
C GLU A 110 -4.46 12.43 3.25
N THR A 111 -3.57 11.54 2.85
CA THR A 111 -2.38 11.95 2.09
C THR A 111 -2.60 12.01 0.59
N GLY A 112 -3.60 11.28 0.06
CA GLY A 112 -3.81 11.14 -1.37
C GLY A 112 -2.57 10.61 -2.11
N ARG A 113 -1.65 9.96 -1.41
CA ARG A 113 -0.37 9.46 -1.93
C ARG A 113 -0.20 7.98 -1.61
N ILE A 114 0.59 7.32 -2.46
CA ILE A 114 0.98 5.93 -2.27
C ILE A 114 2.48 5.82 -2.48
N PHE A 115 3.12 5.10 -1.58
CA PHE A 115 4.49 4.63 -1.72
C PHE A 115 4.45 3.13 -2.02
N GLY A 116 5.38 2.62 -2.80
CA GLY A 116 5.48 1.21 -3.10
C GLY A 116 6.93 0.76 -3.21
N ASP A 117 7.22 -0.45 -2.76
CA ASP A 117 8.52 -1.10 -2.97
C ASP A 117 8.57 -1.69 -4.38
N VAL A 118 8.70 -0.78 -5.37
CA VAL A 118 8.65 -1.09 -6.80
C VAL A 118 10.03 -1.15 -7.47
N GLU A 119 11.08 -0.67 -6.80
CA GLU A 119 12.43 -0.63 -7.33
C GLU A 119 13.17 -1.94 -7.04
N GLU A 120 13.78 -2.54 -8.06
CA GLU A 120 14.61 -3.74 -7.85
C GLU A 120 16.02 -3.36 -7.33
N PRO A 121 16.60 -4.11 -6.41
CA PRO A 121 16.01 -5.30 -5.74
C PRO A 121 15.00 -4.91 -4.65
N ARG A 122 13.78 -5.42 -4.76
CA ARG A 122 12.74 -5.23 -3.74
C ARG A 122 13.17 -5.82 -2.38
N LYS A 123 12.62 -5.27 -1.32
CA LYS A 123 12.92 -5.71 0.05
C LYS A 123 11.95 -6.79 0.54
N VAL A 124 11.84 -7.89 -0.21
CA VAL A 124 10.93 -9.01 0.08
C VAL A 124 11.11 -9.51 1.51
N GLY A 125 10.00 -9.69 2.21
CA GLY A 125 9.99 -10.20 3.58
C GLY A 125 10.42 -9.22 4.67
N THR A 126 10.38 -7.91 4.40
CA THR A 126 10.84 -6.88 5.36
C THR A 126 9.78 -5.86 5.77
N ARG A 127 8.58 -5.87 5.20
CA ARG A 127 7.57 -4.82 5.31
C ARG A 127 8.02 -3.46 4.74
N ALA A 128 9.02 -3.44 3.86
CA ALA A 128 9.36 -2.24 3.13
C ALA A 128 8.21 -1.82 2.22
N PHE A 129 7.88 -0.53 2.20
CA PHE A 129 6.79 0.01 1.39
C PHE A 129 7.23 1.14 0.46
N GLY A 130 8.52 1.26 0.21
CA GLY A 130 9.05 2.23 -0.76
C GLY A 130 9.61 3.51 -0.13
N LYS A 131 9.86 4.48 -0.99
CA LYS A 131 10.42 5.79 -0.64
C LYS A 131 9.40 6.90 -0.93
N PRO A 132 9.48 8.05 -0.24
CA PRO A 132 8.70 9.22 -0.62
C PRO A 132 8.96 9.59 -2.08
N THR A 133 7.92 9.99 -2.79
CA THR A 133 8.09 10.59 -4.13
C THR A 133 8.80 11.93 -4.03
N ALA A 134 9.42 12.38 -5.13
CA ALA A 134 10.15 13.65 -5.17
C ALA A 134 9.30 14.88 -4.79
N GLU A 135 7.98 14.75 -4.85
CA GLU A 135 7.02 15.81 -4.53
C GLU A 135 6.62 15.82 -3.04
N LEU A 136 7.14 14.89 -2.24
CA LEU A 136 6.81 14.79 -0.83
C LEU A 136 8.06 14.85 0.04
N GLN A 137 7.95 15.62 1.11
CA GLN A 137 8.90 15.58 2.21
C GLN A 137 8.36 14.62 3.27
N ALA A 138 9.20 13.67 3.69
CA ALA A 138 8.91 12.75 4.77
C ALA A 138 10.01 12.81 5.83
N ARG A 139 9.61 12.70 7.09
CA ARG A 139 10.50 12.57 8.24
C ARG A 139 10.02 11.43 9.13
N VAL A 140 10.95 10.82 9.86
CA VAL A 140 10.63 9.91 10.96
C VAL A 140 11.07 10.58 12.24
N VAL A 141 10.12 10.77 13.16
CA VAL A 141 10.32 11.61 14.35
C VAL A 141 9.97 10.89 15.65
N ASP A 142 10.55 11.40 16.74
CA ASP A 142 10.20 11.01 18.11
C ASP A 142 8.89 11.68 18.58
N GLU A 143 8.52 11.48 19.84
CA GLU A 143 7.33 12.09 20.47
C GLU A 143 7.38 13.63 20.59
N ASN A 144 8.56 14.23 20.43
CA ASN A 144 8.79 15.67 20.48
C ASN A 144 8.99 16.29 19.08
N ASP A 145 8.68 15.56 18.01
CA ASP A 145 8.85 15.95 16.62
C ASP A 145 10.34 16.18 16.20
N ASN A 146 11.30 15.59 16.93
CA ASN A 146 12.70 15.60 16.52
C ASN A 146 12.99 14.42 15.60
N ASP A 147 13.84 14.62 14.59
CA ASP A 147 14.29 13.57 13.69
C ASP A 147 15.01 12.45 14.47
N VAL A 148 14.64 11.21 14.19
CA VAL A 148 15.37 10.05 14.69
C VAL A 148 16.46 9.61 13.71
N PRO A 149 17.56 9.02 14.20
CA PRO A 149 18.59 8.47 13.31
C PRO A 149 18.04 7.40 12.36
N PRO A 150 18.61 7.24 11.14
CA PRO A 150 18.27 6.14 10.26
C PRO A 150 18.33 4.78 10.97
N GLY A 151 17.36 3.92 10.68
CA GLY A 151 17.26 2.59 11.32
C GLY A 151 16.55 2.60 12.68
N THR A 152 16.10 3.77 13.16
CA THR A 152 15.33 3.91 14.41
C THR A 152 13.84 4.04 14.11
N ASP A 153 13.00 3.44 14.96
CA ASP A 153 11.56 3.52 14.86
C ASP A 153 11.06 4.90 15.32
N GLY A 154 10.11 5.46 14.60
CA GLY A 154 9.48 6.73 14.95
C GLY A 154 8.19 6.95 14.15
N GLN A 155 7.47 8.01 14.46
CA GLN A 155 6.28 8.39 13.71
C GLN A 155 6.66 8.95 12.35
N MET A 156 6.00 8.49 11.29
CA MET A 156 6.11 9.11 9.98
C MET A 156 5.27 10.38 9.91
N ILE A 157 5.91 11.48 9.53
CA ILE A 157 5.25 12.75 9.24
C ILE A 157 5.54 13.18 7.81
N LEU A 158 4.55 13.79 7.15
CA LEU A 158 4.58 14.09 5.72
C LEU A 158 4.13 15.53 5.46
N ARG A 159 4.65 16.12 4.40
CA ARG A 159 4.10 17.35 3.80
C ARG A 159 4.49 17.44 2.33
N HIS A 160 3.79 18.27 1.55
CA HIS A 160 4.21 18.55 0.17
C HIS A 160 5.51 19.39 0.15
N SER A 161 5.48 20.57 0.71
CA SER A 161 6.66 21.46 0.83
C SER A 161 6.53 22.37 2.05
N ALA A 162 7.57 23.15 2.33
CA ALA A 162 7.49 24.13 3.40
C ALA A 162 6.52 25.29 3.08
N GLU A 163 6.47 25.70 1.82
CA GLU A 163 5.60 26.80 1.34
C GLU A 163 4.13 26.37 1.21
N ASN A 164 3.89 25.12 0.80
CA ASN A 164 2.56 24.57 0.57
C ASN A 164 2.41 23.17 1.21
N PRO A 165 2.40 23.07 2.55
CA PRO A 165 2.49 21.77 3.23
C PRO A 165 1.31 20.86 2.93
N ARG A 166 0.10 21.40 2.75
CA ARG A 166 -1.15 20.65 2.55
C ARG A 166 -1.51 20.39 1.08
N LEU A 167 -0.66 20.78 0.12
CA LEU A 167 -0.98 20.62 -1.31
C LEU A 167 -1.12 19.13 -1.67
N GLY A 168 -2.31 18.76 -2.16
CA GLY A 168 -2.64 17.39 -2.56
C GLY A 168 -2.98 16.44 -1.42
N PHE A 169 -3.04 16.94 -0.20
CA PHE A 169 -3.61 16.22 0.94
C PHE A 169 -5.13 16.48 1.07
N PHE A 170 -5.78 15.79 1.99
CA PHE A 170 -7.19 16.00 2.30
C PHE A 170 -7.46 17.44 2.77
N SER A 171 -8.69 17.91 2.58
CA SER A 171 -9.05 19.28 2.98
C SER A 171 -9.24 19.39 4.50
N ALA A 172 -10.00 18.46 5.09
CA ALA A 172 -10.31 18.44 6.51
C ALA A 172 -11.02 17.14 6.91
N TYR A 173 -11.01 16.81 8.18
CA TYR A 173 -11.96 15.86 8.76
C TYR A 173 -13.35 16.52 8.83
N TYR A 174 -14.38 15.78 8.43
CA TYR A 174 -15.71 16.32 8.32
C TYR A 174 -16.27 16.74 9.70
N LYS A 175 -16.57 18.03 9.85
CA LYS A 175 -17.07 18.66 11.10
C LYS A 175 -16.13 18.49 12.29
N ASP A 176 -14.82 18.33 12.06
CA ASP A 176 -13.82 18.19 13.11
C ASP A 176 -12.54 18.98 12.77
N ASP A 177 -12.65 20.29 12.90
CA ASP A 177 -11.54 21.20 12.65
C ASP A 177 -10.41 20.99 13.66
N ALA A 178 -10.76 20.63 14.91
CA ALA A 178 -9.77 20.41 15.96
C ALA A 178 -8.88 19.21 15.62
N ALA A 179 -9.47 18.07 15.22
CA ALA A 179 -8.69 16.90 14.78
C ALA A 179 -7.90 17.21 13.51
N THR A 180 -8.44 18.04 12.61
CA THR A 180 -7.73 18.45 11.41
C THR A 180 -6.45 19.23 11.74
N GLU A 181 -6.53 20.24 12.61
CA GLU A 181 -5.38 21.04 12.99
C GLU A 181 -4.37 20.25 13.84
N GLU A 182 -4.84 19.36 14.69
CA GLU A 182 -3.96 18.45 15.45
C GLU A 182 -3.16 17.53 14.52
N ALA A 183 -3.80 16.99 13.46
CA ALA A 183 -3.11 16.17 12.47
C ALA A 183 -2.04 16.94 11.69
N TRP A 184 -2.12 18.28 11.63
CA TRP A 184 -1.20 19.18 10.93
C TRP A 184 -0.27 19.95 11.86
N LYS A 185 -0.08 19.48 13.06
CA LYS A 185 0.80 20.12 14.04
C LYS A 185 2.19 20.40 13.46
N GLY A 186 2.73 21.58 13.75
CA GLY A 186 4.07 21.97 13.27
C GLY A 186 4.21 22.11 11.75
N GLY A 187 3.11 22.16 10.99
CA GLY A 187 3.14 22.22 9.51
C GLY A 187 3.49 20.91 8.83
N TRP A 188 3.35 19.80 9.55
CA TRP A 188 3.51 18.44 9.05
C TRP A 188 2.25 17.62 9.34
N PHE A 189 1.88 16.78 8.40
CA PHE A 189 0.82 15.81 8.60
C PHE A 189 1.33 14.60 9.39
N HIS A 190 0.77 14.37 10.57
CA HIS A 190 1.08 13.26 11.47
C HIS A 190 0.25 12.04 11.08
N THR A 191 0.89 11.03 10.50
CA THR A 191 0.19 9.85 9.98
C THR A 191 -0.35 8.93 11.07
N GLY A 192 0.23 8.96 12.27
CA GLY A 192 -0.03 8.00 13.33
C GLY A 192 0.58 6.62 13.08
N ASP A 193 1.32 6.44 12.00
CA ASP A 193 2.02 5.18 11.71
C ASP A 193 3.47 5.27 12.19
N THR A 194 3.92 4.24 12.90
CA THR A 194 5.31 4.04 13.27
C THR A 194 6.03 3.32 12.16
N VAL A 195 7.11 3.93 11.70
CA VAL A 195 7.95 3.40 10.62
C VAL A 195 9.41 3.47 11.00
N ARG A 196 10.23 2.78 10.23
CA ARG A 196 11.69 2.91 10.23
C ARG A 196 12.14 3.35 8.85
N MET A 197 13.05 4.31 8.78
CA MET A 197 13.65 4.72 7.51
C MET A 197 15.14 4.40 7.53
N ASP A 198 15.65 3.73 6.51
CA ASP A 198 17.08 3.43 6.39
C ASP A 198 17.86 4.59 5.73
N GLU A 199 19.19 4.46 5.64
CA GLU A 199 20.08 5.46 5.04
C GLU A 199 19.78 5.73 3.56
N SER A 200 19.15 4.79 2.88
CA SER A 200 18.74 4.95 1.47
C SER A 200 17.42 5.69 1.29
N GLY A 201 16.72 6.00 2.39
CA GLY A 201 15.36 6.57 2.40
C GLY A 201 14.25 5.53 2.21
N MET A 202 14.57 4.22 2.19
CA MET A 202 13.57 3.15 2.18
C MET A 202 12.85 3.13 3.53
N MET A 203 11.53 3.06 3.49
CA MET A 203 10.67 3.02 4.67
C MET A 203 10.08 1.63 4.89
N TYR A 204 10.03 1.24 6.17
CA TYR A 204 9.55 -0.05 6.64
C TYR A 204 8.44 0.17 7.66
N PHE A 205 7.30 -0.46 7.47
CA PHE A 205 6.19 -0.38 8.41
C PHE A 205 6.48 -1.17 9.67
N VAL A 206 6.34 -0.55 10.82
CA VAL A 206 6.54 -1.17 12.13
C VAL A 206 5.21 -1.44 12.80
N ASP A 207 4.42 -0.39 13.07
CA ASP A 207 3.14 -0.51 13.76
C ASP A 207 2.28 0.74 13.52
N ARG A 208 1.03 0.68 13.98
CA ARG A 208 0.13 1.83 14.01
C ARG A 208 -0.04 2.32 15.45
N SER A 209 0.42 3.54 15.72
CA SER A 209 0.43 4.11 17.08
C SER A 209 -0.96 4.50 17.59
N LYS A 210 -1.93 4.70 16.69
CA LYS A 210 -3.33 4.98 17.02
C LYS A 210 -4.23 3.98 16.30
N ASN A 211 -4.91 3.12 17.07
CA ASN A 211 -6.14 2.51 16.61
C ASN A 211 -7.20 3.62 16.61
N ILE A 212 -7.48 4.17 15.43
CA ILE A 212 -8.60 5.10 15.23
C ILE A 212 -9.88 4.30 15.12
#